data_66560ff5af8655230a590a7f45da4a7e
#
_entry.id   66560ff5af8655230a590a7f45da4a7e
#
_cell.length_a   1.000
_cell.length_b   1.000
_cell.length_c   1.000
_cell.angle_alpha   90.00
_cell.angle_beta   90.00
_cell.angle_gamma   90.00
#
_symmetry.space_group_name_H-M   'P 1'
#
loop_
_entity.id
_entity.type
_entity.pdbx_description
1 polymer ?
#
loop_
_entity_poly.entity_id
_entity_poly.type
_entity_poly.pdbx_seq_one_letter_code
_entity_poly.pdbx_strand_id
1 'polypeptide(L)'
;MHQLIKFDSLEDRAPEYAEVNGLDLVIVRYDDRVSVLYGRCLHRGALMSDGFVDGDNLICGLHNWDYRIDTGVSAYDNSEALHKFTSEIKDGFVCVDKGEIDDYLKDNPQPFDRESYLGLYADTDPQDTEKHNSFIQNLAKHGLKKFGHHGPSASMGVDRDKFPKWEDIQFLPAQLATRPLLDEDDVATQLIIGKNAKKPLVLDIPLFVSDMSFGSLSKEAKMALSIGAESAGTGICSGEGGMLPEEQSNNSKYFYEYATGRFGFSWEKIKKVQAFHFKAGQGAKTGTGGHLPGDKVTKDIAEVRDINEGEAAISPAAFPNLKTVQDFKDFAEKVREVSGGIPVGIKLAASHIEADLAFALEVGVDYIILDGRG
;
A
#
# COMPACT_ATOMS: atom_id res chain seq x y z
N MET A 1 31.94 -14.48 20.07
CA MET A 1 31.15 -15.05 18.94
C MET A 1 30.05 -15.93 19.51
N HIS A 2 28.85 -15.74 19.07
CA HIS A 2 27.64 -16.52 19.41
C HIS A 2 27.29 -17.44 18.25
N GLN A 3 27.06 -18.72 18.53
CA GLN A 3 26.77 -19.74 17.52
C GLN A 3 25.30 -19.68 17.11
N LEU A 4 25.02 -19.60 15.80
CA LEU A 4 23.68 -19.51 15.25
C LEU A 4 23.19 -20.86 14.71
N ILE A 5 23.75 -21.31 13.59
CA ILE A 5 23.27 -22.47 12.82
C ILE A 5 24.45 -23.20 12.17
N LYS A 6 24.29 -24.47 11.85
CA LYS A 6 25.29 -25.23 11.07
C LYS A 6 25.37 -24.69 9.64
N PHE A 7 26.58 -24.39 9.18
CA PHE A 7 26.79 -23.87 7.83
C PHE A 7 26.28 -24.82 6.74
N ASP A 8 26.52 -26.12 6.90
CA ASP A 8 26.10 -27.15 5.92
C ASP A 8 24.58 -27.35 5.89
N SER A 9 23.83 -26.86 6.89
CA SER A 9 22.36 -26.93 6.88
C SER A 9 21.72 -25.78 6.13
N LEU A 10 22.49 -24.74 5.78
CA LEU A 10 22.02 -23.61 5.00
C LEU A 10 21.96 -23.96 3.52
N GLU A 11 20.83 -23.75 2.91
CA GLU A 11 20.68 -23.78 1.46
C GLU A 11 21.35 -22.56 0.83
N ASP A 12 22.06 -22.77 -0.29
CA ASP A 12 22.72 -21.69 -0.98
C ASP A 12 21.68 -20.69 -1.53
N ARG A 13 21.94 -19.38 -1.29
CA ARG A 13 21.06 -18.28 -1.71
C ARG A 13 19.62 -18.38 -1.19
N ALA A 14 19.43 -19.01 -0.04
CA ALA A 14 18.17 -19.02 0.68
C ALA A 14 18.32 -18.29 2.00
N PRO A 15 17.45 -17.31 2.31
CA PRO A 15 17.49 -16.62 3.58
C PRO A 15 16.99 -17.53 4.70
N GLU A 16 17.71 -17.55 5.82
CA GLU A 16 17.35 -18.33 7.01
C GLU A 16 17.24 -17.39 8.23
N TYR A 17 16.29 -17.69 9.11
CA TYR A 17 16.02 -16.90 10.32
C TYR A 17 16.93 -17.26 11.48
N ALA A 18 17.37 -16.27 12.23
CA ALA A 18 17.95 -16.44 13.55
C ALA A 18 17.53 -15.28 14.47
N GLU A 19 17.67 -15.50 15.77
CA GLU A 19 17.41 -14.48 16.79
C GLU A 19 18.54 -14.49 17.83
N VAL A 20 19.01 -13.30 18.20
CA VAL A 20 19.99 -13.15 19.30
C VAL A 20 19.56 -11.97 20.17
N ASN A 21 19.34 -12.24 21.46
CA ASN A 21 18.93 -11.23 22.44
C ASN A 21 17.67 -10.43 22.04
N GLY A 22 16.72 -11.08 21.34
CA GLY A 22 15.51 -10.44 20.86
C GLY A 22 15.69 -9.66 19.55
N LEU A 23 16.89 -9.65 18.96
CA LEU A 23 17.10 -9.07 17.64
C LEU A 23 16.89 -10.11 16.56
N ASP A 24 15.99 -9.84 15.64
CA ASP A 24 15.79 -10.66 14.45
C ASP A 24 16.96 -10.49 13.48
N LEU A 25 17.48 -11.61 13.01
CA LEU A 25 18.57 -11.70 12.05
C LEU A 25 18.14 -12.52 10.84
N VAL A 26 18.72 -12.21 9.69
CA VAL A 26 18.65 -13.05 8.51
C VAL A 26 20.05 -13.52 8.13
N ILE A 27 20.16 -14.82 7.89
CA ILE A 27 21.40 -15.48 7.47
C ILE A 27 21.26 -15.84 6.01
N VAL A 28 22.22 -15.45 5.19
CA VAL A 28 22.27 -15.84 3.77
C VAL A 28 23.61 -16.48 3.48
N ARG A 29 23.60 -17.75 3.10
CA ARG A 29 24.76 -18.45 2.52
C ARG A 29 24.84 -18.09 1.04
N TYR A 30 26.03 -17.83 0.55
CA TYR A 30 26.33 -17.67 -0.88
C TYR A 30 27.76 -18.22 -1.16
N ASP A 31 27.81 -19.26 -1.94
CA ASP A 31 29.03 -20.04 -2.17
C ASP A 31 29.59 -20.57 -0.82
N ASP A 32 30.88 -20.31 -0.55
CA ASP A 32 31.56 -20.66 0.71
C ASP A 32 31.51 -19.54 1.76
N ARG A 33 30.67 -18.53 1.56
CA ARG A 33 30.54 -17.36 2.42
C ARG A 33 29.16 -17.30 3.07
N VAL A 34 29.08 -16.48 4.10
CA VAL A 34 27.83 -16.19 4.81
C VAL A 34 27.76 -14.72 5.17
N SER A 35 26.58 -14.15 5.08
CA SER A 35 26.25 -12.86 5.69
C SER A 35 25.20 -13.04 6.75
N VAL A 36 25.35 -12.31 7.85
CA VAL A 36 24.33 -12.14 8.89
C VAL A 36 23.93 -10.68 8.88
N LEU A 37 22.68 -10.43 8.52
CA LEU A 37 22.13 -9.08 8.38
C LEU A 37 21.01 -8.86 9.39
N TYR A 38 20.67 -7.60 9.65
CA TYR A 38 19.47 -7.25 10.38
C TYR A 38 18.26 -7.89 9.71
N GLY A 39 17.44 -8.58 10.49
CA GLY A 39 16.42 -9.50 9.97
C GLY A 39 15.09 -8.87 9.56
N ARG A 40 14.97 -7.54 9.65
CA ARG A 40 13.72 -6.84 9.32
C ARG A 40 13.90 -5.86 8.19
N CYS A 41 12.97 -5.88 7.23
CA CYS A 41 12.91 -4.91 6.15
C CYS A 41 12.67 -3.50 6.69
N LEU A 42 13.48 -2.54 6.27
CA LEU A 42 13.40 -1.14 6.74
C LEU A 42 12.10 -0.46 6.31
N HIS A 43 11.45 -0.98 5.28
CA HIS A 43 10.17 -0.41 4.81
C HIS A 43 9.03 -0.60 5.82
N ARG A 44 8.74 -1.85 6.25
CA ARG A 44 7.61 -2.17 7.14
C ARG A 44 7.88 -3.28 8.15
N GLY A 45 9.14 -3.56 8.45
CA GLY A 45 9.51 -4.53 9.47
C GLY A 45 9.19 -5.99 9.13
N ALA A 46 8.88 -6.33 7.88
CA ALA A 46 8.71 -7.73 7.46
C ALA A 46 10.00 -8.52 7.68
N LEU A 47 9.88 -9.78 8.11
CA LEU A 47 11.06 -10.63 8.24
C LEU A 47 11.72 -10.86 6.88
N MET A 48 13.01 -10.59 6.81
CA MET A 48 13.79 -10.79 5.59
C MET A 48 14.03 -12.27 5.29
N SER A 49 13.96 -13.13 6.29
CA SER A 49 13.95 -14.59 6.12
C SER A 49 12.73 -15.13 5.37
N ASP A 50 11.64 -14.37 5.31
CA ASP A 50 10.44 -14.71 4.56
C ASP A 50 10.49 -14.28 3.10
N GLY A 51 11.59 -13.66 2.71
CA GLY A 51 11.88 -13.25 1.36
C GLY A 51 12.58 -14.31 0.53
N PHE A 52 13.27 -13.87 -0.49
CA PHE A 52 14.05 -14.73 -1.39
C PHE A 52 15.28 -13.99 -1.90
N VAL A 53 16.22 -14.74 -2.48
CA VAL A 53 17.39 -14.13 -3.13
C VAL A 53 17.21 -14.16 -4.63
N ASP A 54 17.36 -13.00 -5.28
CA ASP A 54 17.43 -12.85 -6.73
C ASP A 54 18.79 -12.27 -7.12
N GLY A 55 19.60 -13.06 -7.80
CA GLY A 55 20.99 -12.72 -8.10
C GLY A 55 21.80 -12.51 -6.81
N ASP A 56 22.27 -11.29 -6.59
CA ASP A 56 23.03 -10.90 -5.38
C ASP A 56 22.18 -10.06 -4.40
N ASN A 57 20.86 -9.99 -4.59
CA ASN A 57 19.97 -9.22 -3.76
C ASN A 57 19.04 -10.12 -2.94
N LEU A 58 18.95 -9.85 -1.65
CA LEU A 58 17.92 -10.37 -0.77
C LEU A 58 16.66 -9.51 -0.94
N ILE A 59 15.58 -10.11 -1.38
CA ILE A 59 14.32 -9.44 -1.71
C ILE A 59 13.30 -9.67 -0.61
N CYS A 60 12.71 -8.59 -0.10
CA CYS A 60 11.63 -8.66 0.88
C CYS A 60 10.38 -9.30 0.26
N GLY A 61 9.87 -10.35 0.88
CA GLY A 61 8.69 -11.09 0.38
C GLY A 61 7.38 -10.30 0.39
N LEU A 62 7.35 -9.13 1.03
CA LEU A 62 6.12 -8.35 1.17
C LEU A 62 5.94 -7.29 0.08
N HIS A 63 7.01 -6.52 -0.23
CA HIS A 63 6.92 -5.41 -1.22
C HIS A 63 8.12 -5.36 -2.17
N ASN A 64 8.91 -6.44 -2.24
CA ASN A 64 10.08 -6.57 -3.12
C ASN A 64 11.20 -5.53 -2.90
N TRP A 65 11.30 -4.97 -1.68
CA TRP A 65 12.47 -4.17 -1.32
C TRP A 65 13.71 -5.05 -1.34
N ASP A 66 14.78 -4.53 -1.91
CA ASP A 66 16.01 -5.26 -2.14
C ASP A 66 17.14 -4.80 -1.23
N TYR A 67 18.03 -5.73 -0.89
CA TYR A 67 19.26 -5.46 -0.15
C TYR A 67 20.32 -6.45 -0.63
N ARG A 68 21.50 -5.95 -0.94
CA ARG A 68 22.61 -6.81 -1.36
C ARG A 68 23.01 -7.79 -0.24
N ILE A 69 23.13 -9.06 -0.58
CA ILE A 69 23.48 -10.11 0.39
C ILE A 69 24.88 -9.93 0.98
N ASP A 70 25.81 -9.30 0.26
CA ASP A 70 27.18 -9.12 0.68
C ASP A 70 27.41 -7.86 1.54
N THR A 71 26.59 -6.82 1.39
CA THR A 71 26.78 -5.52 2.06
C THR A 71 25.60 -5.07 2.90
N GLY A 72 24.40 -5.58 2.64
CA GLY A 72 23.16 -5.10 3.23
C GLY A 72 22.59 -3.85 2.54
N VAL A 73 23.31 -3.20 1.64
CA VAL A 73 22.89 -1.94 0.98
C VAL A 73 21.85 -2.23 -0.08
N SER A 74 20.75 -1.46 -0.12
CA SER A 74 19.76 -1.55 -1.20
C SER A 74 20.40 -1.13 -2.54
N ALA A 75 20.17 -1.92 -3.59
CA ALA A 75 20.62 -1.57 -4.93
C ALA A 75 19.73 -0.48 -5.55
N TYR A 76 18.48 -0.40 -5.10
CA TYR A 76 17.51 0.62 -5.53
C TYR A 76 17.76 1.98 -4.85
N ASP A 77 17.97 1.97 -3.53
CA ASP A 77 18.28 3.18 -2.74
C ASP A 77 19.51 2.95 -1.86
N ASN A 78 20.67 3.40 -2.34
CA ASN A 78 21.96 3.23 -1.64
C ASN A 78 22.04 3.97 -0.28
N SER A 79 21.07 4.81 0.06
CA SER A 79 20.98 5.44 1.38
C SER A 79 20.39 4.49 2.44
N GLU A 80 19.77 3.39 2.02
CA GLU A 80 19.20 2.38 2.89
C GLU A 80 20.07 1.13 2.95
N ALA A 81 20.33 0.67 4.15
CA ALA A 81 21.11 -0.55 4.36
C ALA A 81 20.65 -1.32 5.59
N LEU A 82 20.44 -2.61 5.43
CA LEU A 82 20.37 -3.54 6.58
C LEU A 82 21.76 -3.60 7.23
N HIS A 83 21.82 -3.43 8.55
CA HIS A 83 23.07 -3.60 9.28
C HIS A 83 23.62 -5.00 9.05
N LYS A 84 24.89 -5.08 8.65
CA LYS A 84 25.60 -6.35 8.47
C LYS A 84 26.48 -6.59 9.68
N PHE A 85 26.21 -7.67 10.40
CA PHE A 85 26.96 -8.07 11.58
C PHE A 85 28.23 -8.82 11.23
N THR A 86 29.26 -8.63 12.03
CA THR A 86 30.50 -9.41 11.94
C THR A 86 30.21 -10.87 12.20
N SER A 87 30.47 -11.70 11.21
CA SER A 87 30.20 -13.14 11.24
C SER A 87 31.33 -13.96 10.68
N GLU A 88 31.53 -15.16 11.21
CA GLU A 88 32.52 -16.13 10.74
C GLU A 88 31.97 -17.55 10.74
N ILE A 89 32.57 -18.41 9.92
CA ILE A 89 32.29 -19.85 9.96
C ILE A 89 33.37 -20.49 10.86
N LYS A 90 32.94 -21.01 12.01
CA LYS A 90 33.82 -21.63 12.99
C LYS A 90 33.29 -22.99 13.41
N ASP A 91 34.14 -24.01 13.37
CA ASP A 91 33.80 -25.39 13.72
C ASP A 91 32.52 -25.91 12.99
N GLY A 92 32.31 -25.48 11.74
CA GLY A 92 31.18 -25.83 10.92
C GLY A 92 29.87 -25.09 11.25
N PHE A 93 29.94 -24.07 12.11
CA PHE A 93 28.79 -23.22 12.46
C PHE A 93 28.99 -21.77 12.04
N VAL A 94 27.93 -21.14 11.65
CA VAL A 94 27.86 -19.69 11.51
C VAL A 94 27.82 -19.06 12.90
N CYS A 95 28.77 -18.18 13.16
CA CYS A 95 28.88 -17.47 14.43
C CYS A 95 28.83 -15.96 14.17
N VAL A 96 28.21 -15.20 15.08
CA VAL A 96 28.07 -13.74 15.01
C VAL A 96 28.69 -13.10 16.26
N ASP A 97 29.14 -11.85 16.14
CA ASP A 97 29.64 -11.10 17.29
C ASP A 97 28.46 -10.61 18.14
N LYS A 98 28.29 -11.25 19.30
CA LYS A 98 27.24 -10.88 20.25
C LYS A 98 27.44 -9.46 20.83
N GLY A 99 28.69 -9.03 21.01
CA GLY A 99 28.98 -7.68 21.51
C GLY A 99 28.50 -6.60 20.55
N GLU A 100 28.69 -6.82 19.24
CA GLU A 100 28.19 -5.94 18.19
C GLU A 100 26.65 -5.89 18.18
N ILE A 101 25.98 -7.04 18.40
CA ILE A 101 24.50 -7.09 18.51
C ILE A 101 24.02 -6.30 19.72
N ASP A 102 24.67 -6.48 20.88
CA ASP A 102 24.32 -5.77 22.12
C ASP A 102 24.52 -4.24 21.97
N ASP A 103 25.56 -3.81 21.25
CA ASP A 103 25.81 -2.40 20.97
C ASP A 103 24.81 -1.86 19.94
N TYR A 104 24.50 -2.62 18.90
CA TYR A 104 23.47 -2.25 17.92
C TYR A 104 22.10 -2.02 18.59
N LEU A 105 21.70 -2.91 19.52
CA LEU A 105 20.44 -2.78 20.25
C LEU A 105 20.35 -1.55 21.16
N LYS A 106 21.50 -1.05 21.68
CA LYS A 106 21.52 0.19 22.48
C LYS A 106 21.19 1.41 21.65
N ASP A 107 21.75 1.46 20.43
CA ASP A 107 21.59 2.60 19.53
C ASP A 107 20.31 2.48 18.67
N ASN A 108 19.83 1.25 18.47
CA ASN A 108 18.65 0.92 17.69
C ASN A 108 17.70 0.05 18.53
N PRO A 109 17.07 0.60 19.59
CA PRO A 109 16.13 -0.15 20.40
C PRO A 109 14.96 -0.57 19.53
N GLN A 110 14.86 -1.87 19.28
CA GLN A 110 13.88 -2.56 18.41
C GLN A 110 13.04 -1.60 17.56
N PRO A 111 13.42 -1.34 16.30
CA PRO A 111 12.70 -0.38 15.45
C PRO A 111 11.29 -0.86 15.10
N PHE A 112 10.93 -2.09 15.49
CA PHE A 112 9.64 -2.68 15.27
C PHE A 112 8.98 -3.02 16.61
N ASP A 113 8.26 -2.06 17.17
CA ASP A 113 7.28 -2.35 18.21
C ASP A 113 6.02 -2.88 17.54
N ARG A 114 5.80 -4.19 17.70
CA ARG A 114 4.63 -4.87 17.14
C ARG A 114 3.33 -4.26 17.67
N GLU A 115 3.27 -3.90 18.94
CA GLU A 115 2.08 -3.30 19.55
C GLU A 115 1.84 -1.89 19.03
N SER A 116 2.88 -1.08 18.88
CA SER A 116 2.79 0.23 18.25
C SER A 116 2.39 0.16 16.76
N TYR A 117 2.93 -0.81 16.02
CA TYR A 117 2.60 -0.99 14.61
C TYR A 117 1.19 -1.55 14.40
N LEU A 118 0.83 -2.52 15.20
CA LEU A 118 -0.50 -3.12 15.15
C LEU A 118 -1.55 -2.15 15.68
N GLY A 119 -1.19 -1.25 16.59
CA GLY A 119 -1.97 -0.10 17.00
C GLY A 119 -3.47 -0.34 17.03
N LEU A 120 -4.20 0.54 16.36
CA LEU A 120 -5.67 0.48 16.27
C LEU A 120 -6.21 -0.62 15.34
N TYR A 121 -5.36 -1.33 14.60
CA TYR A 121 -5.76 -2.36 13.63
C TYR A 121 -5.35 -3.77 14.05
N ALA A 122 -4.63 -3.89 15.15
CA ALA A 122 -4.29 -5.20 15.63
C ALA A 122 -5.43 -5.74 16.44
N ASP A 123 -5.94 -6.78 15.96
CA ASP A 123 -6.59 -7.71 16.83
C ASP A 123 -5.51 -8.39 17.68
N THR A 124 -5.47 -8.03 18.93
CA THR A 124 -4.48 -8.54 19.89
C THR A 124 -4.76 -9.96 20.30
N ASP A 125 -5.96 -10.48 19.98
CA ASP A 125 -6.31 -11.87 20.19
C ASP A 125 -6.52 -12.59 18.85
N PRO A 126 -5.49 -13.31 18.35
CA PRO A 126 -5.53 -13.95 17.03
C PRO A 126 -6.52 -15.11 16.92
N GLN A 127 -7.17 -15.50 17.99
CA GLN A 127 -7.94 -16.74 17.97
C GLN A 127 -9.45 -16.53 17.87
N ASP A 128 -10.00 -15.42 18.31
CA ASP A 128 -11.43 -15.34 18.57
C ASP A 128 -12.24 -14.36 17.72
N THR A 129 -11.64 -13.34 17.11
CA THR A 129 -12.41 -12.27 16.47
C THR A 129 -12.46 -12.35 14.97
N GLU A 130 -11.42 -12.86 14.32
CA GLU A 130 -11.39 -13.02 12.86
C GLU A 130 -10.89 -14.42 12.50
N LYS A 131 -11.70 -15.15 11.77
CA LYS A 131 -11.47 -16.54 11.35
C LYS A 131 -10.10 -16.82 10.70
N HIS A 132 -9.48 -15.80 10.12
CA HIS A 132 -8.23 -15.92 9.38
C HIS A 132 -7.05 -15.20 10.03
N ASN A 133 -7.22 -14.55 11.17
CA ASN A 133 -6.14 -13.83 11.84
C ASN A 133 -4.97 -14.75 12.20
N SER A 134 -5.25 -15.94 12.72
CA SER A 134 -4.22 -16.93 13.03
C SER A 134 -3.46 -17.38 11.77
N PHE A 135 -4.13 -17.48 10.62
CA PHE A 135 -3.50 -17.78 9.34
C PHE A 135 -2.60 -16.62 8.89
N ILE A 136 -3.10 -15.39 8.93
CA ILE A 136 -2.34 -14.18 8.55
C ILE A 136 -1.11 -14.01 9.44
N GLN A 137 -1.27 -14.21 10.76
CA GLN A 137 -0.15 -14.13 11.71
C GLN A 137 0.85 -15.29 11.53
N ASN A 138 0.36 -16.50 11.23
CA ASN A 138 1.24 -17.61 10.89
C ASN A 138 1.96 -17.38 9.57
N LEU A 139 1.31 -16.76 8.58
CA LEU A 139 1.94 -16.34 7.33
C LEU A 139 3.04 -15.32 7.60
N ALA A 140 2.76 -14.30 8.40
CA ALA A 140 3.74 -13.30 8.81
C ALA A 140 4.90 -13.91 9.61
N LYS A 141 4.64 -14.91 10.44
CA LYS A 141 5.64 -15.57 11.30
C LYS A 141 6.48 -16.61 10.56
N HIS A 142 5.89 -17.33 9.61
CA HIS A 142 6.51 -18.49 8.97
C HIS A 142 6.77 -18.31 7.47
N GLY A 143 6.43 -17.14 6.92
CA GLY A 143 6.76 -16.70 5.58
C GLY A 143 5.98 -17.35 4.45
N LEU A 144 6.23 -16.79 3.28
CA LEU A 144 5.60 -17.23 2.02
C LEU A 144 6.03 -18.63 1.58
N LYS A 145 7.21 -19.09 1.97
CA LYS A 145 7.67 -20.45 1.69
C LYS A 145 6.71 -21.53 2.20
N LYS A 146 6.10 -21.30 3.36
CA LYS A 146 5.17 -22.26 3.97
C LYS A 146 3.77 -22.18 3.38
N PHE A 147 3.34 -20.99 2.99
CA PHE A 147 1.95 -20.72 2.62
C PHE A 147 1.75 -20.32 1.17
N GLY A 148 2.83 -20.23 0.38
CA GLY A 148 2.77 -19.73 -0.98
C GLY A 148 2.69 -18.22 -1.06
N HIS A 149 2.82 -17.66 -2.26
CA HIS A 149 3.06 -16.24 -2.50
C HIS A 149 1.92 -15.32 -2.03
N HIS A 150 0.73 -15.82 -1.96
CA HIS A 150 -0.44 -15.07 -1.54
C HIS A 150 -1.41 -15.89 -0.73
N GLY A 151 -1.04 -16.81 0.07
CA GLY A 151 -1.95 -17.63 0.86
C GLY A 151 -3.45 -17.27 0.75
N PRO A 152 -4.40 -18.04 1.20
CA PRO A 152 -5.79 -17.62 1.15
C PRO A 152 -5.95 -16.34 1.97
N SER A 153 -6.03 -15.20 1.30
CA SER A 153 -6.39 -13.94 1.96
C SER A 153 -7.90 -13.90 2.15
N ALA A 154 -8.31 -13.59 3.35
CA ALA A 154 -9.71 -13.43 3.69
C ALA A 154 -10.13 -11.98 3.64
N SER A 155 -11.36 -11.74 3.30
CA SER A 155 -12.04 -10.51 3.61
C SER A 155 -12.67 -10.65 4.97
N MET A 156 -12.43 -9.69 5.89
CA MET A 156 -12.98 -9.63 7.25
C MET A 156 -14.20 -10.53 7.49
N GLY A 157 -13.99 -11.70 8.09
CA GLY A 157 -15.04 -12.66 8.40
C GLY A 157 -15.64 -13.45 7.24
N VAL A 158 -15.21 -13.27 6.01
CA VAL A 158 -15.70 -14.02 4.84
C VAL A 158 -14.57 -14.75 4.13
N ASP A 159 -14.74 -16.05 3.94
CA ASP A 159 -13.80 -16.87 3.21
C ASP A 159 -13.63 -16.38 1.76
N ARG A 160 -12.41 -16.26 1.29
CA ARG A 160 -12.13 -15.83 -0.09
C ARG A 160 -12.80 -16.73 -1.12
N ASP A 161 -12.90 -18.03 -0.83
CA ASP A 161 -13.53 -19.00 -1.72
C ASP A 161 -15.03 -18.77 -1.97
N LYS A 162 -15.65 -17.92 -1.14
CA LYS A 162 -17.04 -17.51 -1.28
C LYS A 162 -17.24 -16.25 -2.13
N PHE A 163 -16.15 -15.60 -2.53
CA PHE A 163 -16.20 -14.44 -3.42
C PHE A 163 -16.09 -14.87 -4.89
N PRO A 164 -16.60 -14.05 -5.81
CA PRO A 164 -16.32 -14.20 -7.23
C PRO A 164 -14.80 -14.21 -7.48
N LYS A 165 -14.36 -15.13 -8.29
CA LYS A 165 -12.97 -15.22 -8.76
C LYS A 165 -12.92 -14.76 -10.21
N TRP A 166 -11.73 -14.48 -10.71
CA TRP A 166 -11.57 -14.11 -12.11
C TRP A 166 -12.07 -15.21 -13.06
N GLU A 167 -11.98 -16.49 -12.66
CA GLU A 167 -12.49 -17.64 -13.39
C GLU A 167 -14.02 -17.68 -13.48
N ASP A 168 -14.71 -17.01 -12.55
CA ASP A 168 -16.17 -16.90 -12.53
C ASP A 168 -16.68 -15.76 -13.42
N ILE A 169 -15.78 -14.90 -13.91
CA ILE A 169 -16.11 -13.72 -14.71
C ILE A 169 -15.76 -14.02 -16.16
N GLN A 170 -16.77 -13.96 -17.06
CA GLN A 170 -16.56 -14.17 -18.47
C GLN A 170 -17.14 -13.00 -19.27
N PHE A 171 -16.42 -12.61 -20.31
CA PHE A 171 -16.95 -11.70 -21.29
C PHE A 171 -18.00 -12.42 -22.15
N LEU A 172 -19.11 -11.75 -22.42
CA LEU A 172 -20.09 -12.23 -23.41
C LEU A 172 -19.55 -11.88 -24.81
N PRO A 173 -19.08 -12.87 -25.57
CA PRO A 173 -18.59 -12.60 -26.93
C PRO A 173 -19.75 -12.29 -27.86
N ALA A 174 -19.48 -11.41 -28.81
CA ALA A 174 -20.39 -11.17 -29.93
C ALA A 174 -20.38 -12.36 -30.90
N GLN A 175 -21.53 -12.66 -31.55
CA GLN A 175 -21.64 -13.81 -32.45
C GLN A 175 -22.50 -13.51 -33.68
N LEU A 176 -23.82 -13.42 -33.55
CA LEU A 176 -24.76 -13.25 -34.67
C LEU A 176 -25.63 -11.99 -34.50
N ALA A 177 -26.39 -11.89 -33.37
CA ALA A 177 -27.23 -10.75 -33.11
C ALA A 177 -26.43 -9.44 -32.88
N THR A 178 -25.28 -9.59 -32.25
CA THR A 178 -24.27 -8.52 -32.21
C THR A 178 -23.09 -8.98 -33.06
N ARG A 179 -22.79 -8.24 -34.11
CA ARG A 179 -21.69 -8.56 -35.00
C ARG A 179 -20.34 -8.33 -34.28
N PRO A 180 -19.43 -9.32 -34.29
CA PRO A 180 -18.06 -9.11 -33.77
C PRO A 180 -17.34 -8.03 -34.60
N LEU A 181 -16.44 -7.30 -33.91
CA LEU A 181 -15.46 -6.45 -34.59
C LEU A 181 -14.41 -7.37 -35.26
N LEU A 182 -13.88 -6.92 -36.37
CA LEU A 182 -12.74 -7.55 -37.06
C LEU A 182 -11.43 -6.99 -36.51
N ASP A 183 -10.32 -7.67 -36.81
CA ASP A 183 -9.00 -7.26 -36.28
C ASP A 183 -8.58 -5.86 -36.74
N GLU A 184 -9.07 -5.42 -37.90
CA GLU A 184 -8.81 -4.10 -38.47
C GLU A 184 -9.79 -3.01 -38.00
N ASP A 185 -10.81 -3.34 -37.23
CA ASP A 185 -11.77 -2.35 -36.73
C ASP A 185 -11.18 -1.53 -35.56
N ASP A 186 -11.37 -0.23 -35.57
CA ASP A 186 -10.97 0.65 -34.49
C ASP A 186 -11.76 0.38 -33.22
N VAL A 187 -11.06 0.15 -32.11
CA VAL A 187 -11.65 -0.03 -30.80
C VAL A 187 -11.44 1.22 -29.94
N ALA A 188 -12.54 1.85 -29.53
CA ALA A 188 -12.47 2.99 -28.63
C ALA A 188 -12.03 2.55 -27.22
N THR A 189 -10.93 3.11 -26.74
CA THR A 189 -10.41 2.88 -25.38
C THR A 189 -10.66 4.04 -24.45
N GLN A 190 -11.10 5.18 -24.97
CA GLN A 190 -11.30 6.42 -24.23
C GLN A 190 -12.44 6.30 -23.22
N LEU A 191 -12.19 6.75 -21.98
CA LEU A 191 -13.19 6.88 -20.93
C LEU A 191 -13.44 8.35 -20.60
N ILE A 192 -14.72 8.76 -20.57
CA ILE A 192 -15.13 10.10 -20.15
C ILE A 192 -15.76 10.02 -18.78
N ILE A 193 -15.09 10.57 -17.76
CA ILE A 193 -15.61 10.68 -16.39
C ILE A 193 -16.34 12.01 -16.23
N GLY A 194 -17.55 11.96 -15.68
CA GLY A 194 -18.40 13.14 -15.53
C GLY A 194 -18.85 13.71 -16.87
N LYS A 195 -19.45 12.90 -17.75
CA LYS A 195 -19.91 13.29 -19.08
C LYS A 195 -20.75 14.58 -19.09
N ASN A 196 -21.49 14.82 -18.01
CA ASN A 196 -22.35 16.01 -17.88
C ASN A 196 -21.68 17.14 -17.06
N ALA A 197 -20.49 16.94 -16.56
CA ALA A 197 -19.72 17.97 -15.86
C ALA A 197 -19.31 19.08 -16.86
N LYS A 198 -19.14 20.31 -16.36
CA LYS A 198 -18.70 21.43 -17.20
C LYS A 198 -17.30 21.22 -17.79
N LYS A 199 -16.44 20.50 -17.04
CA LYS A 199 -15.09 20.09 -17.45
C LYS A 199 -14.94 18.59 -17.27
N PRO A 200 -15.47 17.76 -18.18
CA PRO A 200 -15.31 16.30 -18.10
C PRO A 200 -13.83 15.91 -18.08
N LEU A 201 -13.49 14.86 -17.35
CA LEU A 201 -12.18 14.26 -17.41
C LEU A 201 -12.16 13.16 -18.45
N VAL A 202 -11.22 13.25 -19.39
CA VAL A 202 -11.03 12.26 -20.46
C VAL A 202 -9.74 11.47 -20.20
N LEU A 203 -9.88 10.16 -20.08
CA LEU A 203 -8.78 9.21 -20.04
C LEU A 203 -8.67 8.49 -21.38
N ASP A 204 -7.46 8.29 -21.90
CA ASP A 204 -7.24 7.66 -23.20
C ASP A 204 -7.40 6.13 -23.11
N ILE A 205 -7.26 5.58 -21.88
CA ILE A 205 -7.51 4.17 -21.56
C ILE A 205 -8.44 4.06 -20.35
N PRO A 206 -9.28 3.00 -20.24
CA PRO A 206 -10.24 2.85 -19.16
C PRO A 206 -9.62 2.31 -17.86
N LEU A 207 -8.42 2.79 -17.52
CA LEU A 207 -7.66 2.47 -16.31
C LEU A 207 -7.10 3.75 -15.74
N PHE A 208 -6.94 3.83 -14.42
CA PHE A 208 -6.16 4.88 -13.78
C PHE A 208 -5.44 4.34 -12.54
N VAL A 209 -4.42 5.02 -12.07
CA VAL A 209 -3.69 4.65 -10.86
C VAL A 209 -4.51 5.02 -9.64
N SER A 210 -4.90 3.99 -8.87
CA SER A 210 -5.79 4.11 -7.73
C SER A 210 -5.19 4.92 -6.57
N ASP A 211 -6.01 5.12 -5.55
CA ASP A 211 -5.74 5.95 -4.38
C ASP A 211 -4.68 5.31 -3.47
N MET A 212 -3.49 5.88 -3.48
CA MET A 212 -2.37 5.48 -2.62
C MET A 212 -1.74 6.73 -2.00
N SER A 213 -1.83 6.88 -0.70
CA SER A 213 -1.40 8.09 -0.01
C SER A 213 0.12 8.22 0.07
N PHE A 214 0.62 9.47 0.07
CA PHE A 214 2.01 9.75 0.45
C PHE A 214 2.22 9.39 1.92
N GLY A 215 3.18 8.51 2.17
CA GLY A 215 3.41 7.85 3.46
C GLY A 215 2.99 6.38 3.49
N SER A 216 2.06 5.94 2.61
CA SER A 216 1.93 4.52 2.26
C SER A 216 2.87 4.15 1.10
N LEU A 217 3.09 5.07 0.19
CA LEU A 217 4.14 5.00 -0.83
C LEU A 217 5.17 6.11 -0.59
N SER A 218 6.40 5.87 -1.04
CA SER A 218 7.45 6.89 -1.06
C SER A 218 7.15 7.98 -2.11
N LYS A 219 7.86 9.08 -2.03
CA LYS A 219 7.79 10.18 -3.00
C LYS A 219 8.16 9.70 -4.41
N GLU A 220 9.23 8.91 -4.52
CA GLU A 220 9.74 8.38 -5.76
C GLU A 220 8.73 7.44 -6.43
N ALA A 221 8.13 6.54 -5.66
CA ALA A 221 7.10 5.64 -6.16
C ALA A 221 5.87 6.41 -6.67
N LYS A 222 5.42 7.43 -5.94
CA LYS A 222 4.30 8.28 -6.37
C LYS A 222 4.64 9.06 -7.63
N MET A 223 5.85 9.60 -7.74
CA MET A 223 6.30 10.29 -8.94
C MET A 223 6.41 9.35 -10.14
N ALA A 224 6.98 8.16 -9.96
CA ALA A 224 7.09 7.16 -11.02
C ALA A 224 5.72 6.75 -11.56
N LEU A 225 4.77 6.47 -10.67
CA LEU A 225 3.38 6.15 -11.04
C LEU A 225 2.69 7.32 -11.76
N SER A 226 2.92 8.55 -11.31
CA SER A 226 2.35 9.75 -11.94
C SER A 226 2.86 9.96 -13.35
N ILE A 227 4.18 9.84 -13.56
CA ILE A 227 4.81 9.95 -14.88
C ILE A 227 4.34 8.79 -15.79
N GLY A 228 4.27 7.56 -15.26
CA GLY A 228 3.77 6.41 -16.01
C GLY A 228 2.31 6.57 -16.42
N ALA A 229 1.46 7.07 -15.54
CA ALA A 229 0.05 7.36 -15.85
C ALA A 229 -0.08 8.45 -16.92
N GLU A 230 0.68 9.53 -16.84
CA GLU A 230 0.71 10.57 -17.87
C GLU A 230 1.15 10.01 -19.24
N SER A 231 2.21 9.21 -19.26
CA SER A 231 2.70 8.57 -20.49
C SER A 231 1.69 7.62 -21.13
N ALA A 232 0.85 6.98 -20.31
CA ALA A 232 -0.23 6.11 -20.76
C ALA A 232 -1.53 6.86 -21.09
N GLY A 233 -1.55 8.18 -20.99
CA GLY A 233 -2.73 9.01 -21.26
C GLY A 233 -3.84 8.82 -20.21
N THR A 234 -3.47 8.44 -18.98
CA THR A 234 -4.43 8.20 -17.90
C THR A 234 -4.11 9.01 -16.65
N GLY A 235 -4.92 8.84 -15.61
CA GLY A 235 -4.84 9.60 -14.37
C GLY A 235 -4.25 8.84 -13.20
N ILE A 236 -3.96 9.60 -12.14
CA ILE A 236 -3.53 9.12 -10.83
C ILE A 236 -4.28 9.86 -9.73
N CYS A 237 -4.50 9.21 -8.59
CA CYS A 237 -5.16 9.81 -7.45
C CYS A 237 -4.18 10.13 -6.30
N SER A 238 -4.46 11.25 -5.60
CA SER A 238 -3.68 11.69 -4.44
C SER A 238 -3.63 10.65 -3.31
N GLY A 239 -4.72 9.90 -3.13
CA GLY A 239 -4.97 9.17 -1.90
C GLY A 239 -5.30 10.10 -0.71
N GLU A 240 -5.62 9.52 0.45
CA GLU A 240 -6.12 10.26 1.62
C GLU A 240 -5.07 11.13 2.34
N GLY A 241 -3.82 11.01 1.97
CA GLY A 241 -2.69 11.73 2.60
C GLY A 241 -2.47 13.16 2.11
N GLY A 242 -3.38 13.69 1.33
CA GLY A 242 -3.20 14.99 0.68
C GLY A 242 -2.47 14.91 -0.66
N MET A 243 -2.37 16.02 -1.34
CA MET A 243 -1.79 16.13 -2.68
C MET A 243 -0.29 16.42 -2.59
N LEU A 244 0.53 15.47 -3.01
CA LEU A 244 1.96 15.69 -3.20
C LEU A 244 2.19 16.57 -4.43
N PRO A 245 2.83 17.76 -4.29
CA PRO A 245 2.96 18.70 -5.40
C PRO A 245 3.66 18.14 -6.62
N GLU A 246 4.72 17.36 -6.42
CA GLU A 246 5.51 16.78 -7.49
C GLU A 246 4.73 15.70 -8.25
N GLU A 247 3.95 14.88 -7.55
CA GLU A 247 3.05 13.91 -8.20
C GLU A 247 2.01 14.64 -9.06
N GLN A 248 1.34 15.65 -8.50
CA GLN A 248 0.31 16.39 -9.21
C GLN A 248 0.86 17.12 -10.44
N SER A 249 2.07 17.69 -10.37
CA SER A 249 2.67 18.41 -11.48
C SER A 249 3.08 17.53 -12.65
N ASN A 250 3.25 16.23 -12.43
CA ASN A 250 3.63 15.25 -13.45
C ASN A 250 2.42 14.57 -14.12
N ASN A 251 1.18 14.90 -13.74
CA ASN A 251 0.00 14.29 -14.34
C ASN A 251 -1.09 15.32 -14.64
N SER A 252 -1.53 15.37 -15.89
CA SER A 252 -2.57 16.29 -16.38
C SER A 252 -4.00 15.81 -16.14
N LYS A 253 -4.17 14.59 -15.60
CA LYS A 253 -5.47 13.92 -15.37
C LYS A 253 -5.60 13.51 -13.91
N TYR A 254 -5.30 14.44 -12.98
CA TYR A 254 -5.13 14.17 -11.55
C TYR A 254 -6.43 14.17 -10.77
N PHE A 255 -6.63 13.13 -9.95
CA PHE A 255 -7.76 12.98 -9.04
C PHE A 255 -7.37 13.40 -7.63
N TYR A 256 -8.25 14.13 -6.96
CA TYR A 256 -8.09 14.45 -5.54
C TYR A 256 -9.04 13.65 -4.67
N GLU A 257 -8.52 12.86 -3.74
CA GLU A 257 -9.31 12.14 -2.74
C GLU A 257 -9.48 12.99 -1.48
N TYR A 258 -10.73 13.28 -1.11
CA TYR A 258 -11.08 13.93 0.16
C TYR A 258 -11.59 12.89 1.13
N ALA A 259 -10.74 12.48 2.07
CA ALA A 259 -11.05 11.50 3.09
C ALA A 259 -11.49 12.15 4.40
N THR A 260 -11.95 11.31 5.33
CA THR A 260 -12.46 11.74 6.64
C THR A 260 -11.41 12.45 7.50
N GLY A 261 -10.11 12.13 7.32
CA GLY A 261 -9.00 12.82 7.97
C GLY A 261 -8.72 14.22 7.42
N ARG A 262 -9.16 14.54 6.22
CA ARG A 262 -9.03 15.86 5.56
C ARG A 262 -7.59 16.36 5.45
N PHE A 263 -6.61 15.46 5.46
CA PHE A 263 -5.19 15.80 5.48
C PHE A 263 -4.79 16.69 4.31
N GLY A 264 -4.15 17.81 4.63
CA GLY A 264 -3.59 18.73 3.65
C GLY A 264 -4.60 19.32 2.67
N PHE A 265 -5.89 19.31 2.99
CA PHE A 265 -6.94 19.86 2.11
C PHE A 265 -6.86 21.39 2.05
N SER A 266 -6.95 21.93 0.84
CA SER A 266 -7.20 23.37 0.64
C SER A 266 -7.93 23.60 -0.67
N TRP A 267 -8.72 24.68 -0.73
CA TRP A 267 -9.43 25.08 -1.94
C TRP A 267 -8.50 25.48 -3.07
N GLU A 268 -7.28 25.92 -2.76
CA GLU A 268 -6.26 26.23 -3.77
C GLU A 268 -5.77 24.96 -4.51
N LYS A 269 -5.71 23.82 -3.80
CA LYS A 269 -5.37 22.54 -4.41
C LYS A 269 -6.46 22.06 -5.37
N ILE A 270 -7.73 22.32 -5.06
CA ILE A 270 -8.87 21.94 -5.92
C ILE A 270 -8.85 22.64 -7.27
N LYS A 271 -8.25 23.82 -7.37
CA LYS A 271 -8.07 24.53 -8.67
C LYS A 271 -7.10 23.82 -9.62
N LYS A 272 -6.29 22.90 -9.13
CA LYS A 272 -5.20 22.24 -9.87
C LYS A 272 -5.53 20.82 -10.34
N VAL A 273 -6.68 20.28 -9.93
CA VAL A 273 -7.05 18.89 -10.19
C VAL A 273 -8.15 18.75 -11.21
N GLN A 274 -8.28 17.59 -11.83
CA GLN A 274 -9.20 17.34 -12.92
C GLN A 274 -10.41 16.47 -12.51
N ALA A 275 -10.34 15.81 -11.37
CA ALA A 275 -11.47 15.13 -10.74
C ALA A 275 -11.30 15.19 -9.22
N PHE A 276 -12.41 15.06 -8.52
CA PHE A 276 -12.48 15.04 -7.07
C PHE A 276 -13.42 13.94 -6.61
N HIS A 277 -13.08 13.23 -5.51
CA HIS A 277 -14.05 12.36 -4.87
C HIS A 277 -13.94 12.35 -3.36
N PHE A 278 -15.08 12.16 -2.72
CA PHE A 278 -15.16 11.85 -1.30
C PHE A 278 -14.81 10.38 -1.09
N LYS A 279 -13.97 10.08 -0.10
CA LYS A 279 -13.74 8.72 0.36
C LYS A 279 -14.57 8.44 1.60
N ALA A 280 -15.71 7.79 1.41
CA ALA A 280 -16.57 7.37 2.50
C ALA A 280 -16.12 6.03 3.13
N GLY A 281 -15.45 5.18 2.35
CA GLY A 281 -14.93 3.90 2.81
C GLY A 281 -13.89 3.31 1.88
N GLN A 282 -13.30 2.19 2.29
CA GLN A 282 -12.40 1.39 1.48
C GLN A 282 -12.58 -0.09 1.73
N GLY A 283 -12.39 -0.92 0.71
CA GLY A 283 -12.64 -2.36 0.77
C GLY A 283 -11.68 -3.12 1.68
N ALA A 284 -10.42 -2.72 1.75
CA ALA A 284 -9.40 -3.43 2.52
C ALA A 284 -9.62 -3.38 4.04
N LYS A 285 -10.31 -2.35 4.55
CA LYS A 285 -10.63 -2.18 5.97
C LYS A 285 -11.93 -1.39 6.11
N THR A 286 -13.04 -2.08 5.95
CA THR A 286 -14.37 -1.50 6.07
C THR A 286 -14.63 -1.01 7.50
N GLY A 287 -15.26 0.16 7.63
CA GLY A 287 -15.63 0.74 8.94
C GLY A 287 -14.51 1.45 9.69
N THR A 288 -13.29 1.51 9.14
CA THR A 288 -12.17 2.25 9.73
C THR A 288 -11.56 3.23 8.74
N GLY A 289 -11.01 4.34 9.25
CA GLY A 289 -10.24 5.29 8.44
C GLY A 289 -8.78 4.86 8.22
N GLY A 290 -8.02 5.71 7.56
CA GLY A 290 -6.58 5.54 7.40
C GLY A 290 -5.83 5.76 8.70
N HIS A 291 -4.69 5.08 8.84
CA HIS A 291 -3.78 5.27 9.96
C HIS A 291 -2.33 5.22 9.46
N LEU A 292 -1.59 6.28 9.72
CA LEU A 292 -0.14 6.33 9.57
C LEU A 292 0.46 6.61 10.94
N PRO A 293 1.25 5.67 11.51
CA PRO A 293 1.92 5.86 12.81
C PRO A 293 2.84 7.09 12.81
N GLY A 294 2.99 7.72 13.97
CA GLY A 294 3.75 8.97 14.09
C GLY A 294 5.24 8.83 13.72
N ASP A 295 5.85 7.71 14.05
CA ASP A 295 7.23 7.36 13.69
C ASP A 295 7.49 7.32 12.18
N LYS A 296 6.43 7.12 11.38
CA LYS A 296 6.49 7.16 9.90
C LYS A 296 6.16 8.53 9.31
N VAL A 297 5.73 9.48 10.13
CA VAL A 297 5.41 10.83 9.68
C VAL A 297 6.67 11.67 9.68
N THR A 298 7.40 11.59 8.57
CA THR A 298 8.56 12.45 8.31
C THR A 298 8.13 13.89 8.07
N LYS A 299 9.10 14.80 8.06
CA LYS A 299 8.85 16.23 7.78
C LYS A 299 8.08 16.45 6.46
N ASP A 300 8.47 15.76 5.39
CA ASP A 300 7.82 15.92 4.08
C ASP A 300 6.37 15.42 4.09
N ILE A 301 6.13 14.29 4.77
CA ILE A 301 4.77 13.75 4.95
C ILE A 301 3.92 14.69 5.80
N ALA A 302 4.50 15.22 6.88
CA ALA A 302 3.84 16.17 7.77
C ALA A 302 3.42 17.44 7.01
N GLU A 303 4.30 17.99 6.18
CA GLU A 303 4.02 19.15 5.34
C GLU A 303 2.89 18.91 4.35
N VAL A 304 2.89 17.77 3.64
CA VAL A 304 1.85 17.42 2.66
C VAL A 304 0.49 17.20 3.34
N ARG A 305 0.50 16.59 4.54
CA ARG A 305 -0.71 16.26 5.32
C ARG A 305 -1.23 17.41 6.18
N ASP A 306 -0.45 18.47 6.35
CA ASP A 306 -0.74 19.62 7.24
C ASP A 306 -0.93 19.16 8.70
N ILE A 307 0.06 18.41 9.22
CA ILE A 307 0.16 17.92 10.59
C ILE A 307 1.59 18.12 11.11
N ASN A 308 1.84 17.85 12.39
CA ASN A 308 3.20 17.95 12.94
C ASN A 308 4.02 16.70 12.57
N GLU A 309 5.33 16.88 12.39
CA GLU A 309 6.26 15.76 12.26
C GLU A 309 6.19 14.88 13.52
N GLY A 310 6.16 13.55 13.31
CA GLY A 310 6.01 12.58 14.40
C GLY A 310 4.58 12.44 14.94
N GLU A 311 3.62 13.22 14.45
CA GLU A 311 2.21 13.09 14.83
C GLU A 311 1.52 12.01 13.99
N ALA A 312 0.86 11.05 14.65
CA ALA A 312 0.12 10.01 13.95
C ALA A 312 -1.04 10.60 13.13
N ALA A 313 -1.12 10.22 11.84
CA ALA A 313 -2.20 10.64 10.97
C ALA A 313 -3.33 9.61 11.01
N ILE A 314 -4.37 9.91 11.78
CA ILE A 314 -5.53 9.03 11.99
C ILE A 314 -6.77 9.65 11.35
N SER A 315 -7.38 8.93 10.42
CA SER A 315 -8.65 9.31 9.82
C SER A 315 -9.81 8.77 10.66
N PRO A 316 -10.77 9.61 11.08
CA PRO A 316 -11.97 9.12 11.76
C PRO A 316 -12.82 8.25 10.82
N ALA A 317 -13.68 7.40 11.40
CA ALA A 317 -14.55 6.50 10.62
C ALA A 317 -15.61 7.23 9.78
N ALA A 318 -15.94 8.46 10.13
CA ALA A 318 -16.91 9.29 9.43
C ALA A 318 -16.38 10.72 9.24
N PHE A 319 -16.93 11.44 8.26
CA PHE A 319 -16.60 12.86 8.06
C PHE A 319 -17.09 13.69 9.24
N PRO A 320 -16.22 14.44 9.93
CA PRO A 320 -16.64 15.28 11.05
C PRO A 320 -17.55 16.45 10.62
N ASN A 321 -17.39 16.90 9.39
CA ASN A 321 -18.01 18.12 8.84
C ASN A 321 -19.11 17.85 7.81
N LEU A 322 -19.31 16.59 7.36
CA LEU A 322 -20.34 16.22 6.39
C LEU A 322 -21.17 15.08 6.99
N LYS A 323 -22.43 15.35 7.32
CA LYS A 323 -23.32 14.42 8.03
C LYS A 323 -24.58 14.06 7.26
N THR A 324 -25.01 14.94 6.39
CA THR A 324 -26.27 14.81 5.63
C THR A 324 -25.98 14.86 4.14
N VAL A 325 -26.93 14.37 3.34
CA VAL A 325 -26.89 14.52 1.88
C VAL A 325 -26.68 15.98 1.48
N GLN A 326 -27.32 16.91 2.19
CA GLN A 326 -27.20 18.32 1.87
C GLN A 326 -25.77 18.86 2.12
N ASP A 327 -25.11 18.41 3.20
CA ASP A 327 -23.72 18.82 3.45
C ASP A 327 -22.78 18.37 2.31
N PHE A 328 -22.98 17.16 1.80
CA PHE A 328 -22.20 16.64 0.65
C PHE A 328 -22.54 17.38 -0.64
N LYS A 329 -23.82 17.71 -0.88
CA LYS A 329 -24.23 18.54 -2.03
C LYS A 329 -23.55 19.88 -2.02
N ASP A 330 -23.65 20.61 -0.91
CA ASP A 330 -23.09 21.95 -0.75
C ASP A 330 -21.58 21.94 -0.94
N PHE A 331 -20.91 20.90 -0.41
CA PHE A 331 -19.47 20.74 -0.60
C PHE A 331 -19.11 20.40 -2.07
N ALA A 332 -19.86 19.51 -2.70
CA ALA A 332 -19.67 19.15 -4.11
C ALA A 332 -19.90 20.36 -5.04
N GLU A 333 -20.91 21.16 -4.79
CA GLU A 333 -21.16 22.40 -5.52
C GLU A 333 -20.01 23.40 -5.35
N LYS A 334 -19.47 23.51 -4.13
CA LYS A 334 -18.31 24.36 -3.87
C LYS A 334 -17.05 23.86 -4.61
N VAL A 335 -16.84 22.53 -4.66
CA VAL A 335 -15.77 21.96 -5.49
C VAL A 335 -15.93 22.33 -6.96
N ARG A 336 -17.14 22.19 -7.50
CA ARG A 336 -17.45 22.55 -8.90
C ARG A 336 -17.25 24.06 -9.15
N GLU A 337 -17.68 24.90 -8.23
CA GLU A 337 -17.47 26.36 -8.32
C GLU A 337 -15.98 26.70 -8.38
N VAL A 338 -15.20 26.22 -7.41
CA VAL A 338 -13.77 26.56 -7.25
C VAL A 338 -12.91 26.02 -8.39
N SER A 339 -13.20 24.81 -8.86
CA SER A 339 -12.47 24.15 -9.97
C SER A 339 -12.90 24.64 -11.35
N GLY A 340 -14.05 25.27 -11.44
CA GLY A 340 -14.70 25.64 -12.69
C GLY A 340 -15.48 24.48 -13.34
N GLY A 341 -15.84 23.44 -12.56
CA GLY A 341 -16.77 22.39 -12.93
C GLY A 341 -16.18 21.04 -13.28
N ILE A 342 -15.16 20.59 -12.51
CA ILE A 342 -14.65 19.22 -12.64
C ILE A 342 -15.66 18.18 -12.14
N PRO A 343 -15.55 16.90 -12.54
CA PRO A 343 -16.35 15.81 -12.00
C PRO A 343 -16.14 15.62 -10.50
N VAL A 344 -17.22 15.35 -9.78
CA VAL A 344 -17.23 15.02 -8.36
C VAL A 344 -17.74 13.60 -8.18
N GLY A 345 -16.98 12.76 -7.50
CA GLY A 345 -17.31 11.37 -7.23
C GLY A 345 -17.43 11.04 -5.76
N ILE A 346 -17.74 9.79 -5.50
CA ILE A 346 -17.68 9.19 -4.17
C ILE A 346 -17.09 7.79 -4.25
N LYS A 347 -16.22 7.46 -3.28
CA LYS A 347 -15.61 6.14 -3.14
C LYS A 347 -16.25 5.40 -1.98
N LEU A 348 -16.71 4.20 -2.23
CA LEU A 348 -17.49 3.35 -1.32
C LEU A 348 -16.88 1.96 -1.24
N ALA A 349 -16.98 1.31 -0.08
CA ALA A 349 -16.90 -0.14 0.04
C ALA A 349 -18.32 -0.73 -0.12
N ALA A 350 -18.39 -1.98 -0.60
CA ALA A 350 -19.69 -2.66 -0.78
C ALA A 350 -20.22 -3.20 0.56
N SER A 351 -20.62 -2.31 1.47
CA SER A 351 -21.24 -2.66 2.76
C SER A 351 -22.76 -2.67 2.67
N HIS A 352 -23.41 -1.54 2.87
CA HIS A 352 -24.84 -1.35 2.62
C HIS A 352 -25.06 -0.72 1.25
N ILE A 353 -24.57 -1.40 0.21
CA ILE A 353 -24.30 -0.80 -1.10
C ILE A 353 -25.53 -0.15 -1.75
N GLU A 354 -26.71 -0.73 -1.62
CA GLU A 354 -27.92 -0.15 -2.20
C GLU A 354 -28.28 1.19 -1.55
N ALA A 355 -28.20 1.27 -0.23
CA ALA A 355 -28.47 2.50 0.53
C ALA A 355 -27.41 3.56 0.27
N ASP A 356 -26.13 3.15 0.22
CA ASP A 356 -25.01 4.04 -0.04
C ASP A 356 -25.01 4.57 -1.48
N LEU A 357 -25.41 3.74 -2.46
CA LEU A 357 -25.62 4.19 -3.83
C LEU A 357 -26.80 5.17 -3.95
N ALA A 358 -27.91 4.90 -3.24
CA ALA A 358 -29.04 5.83 -3.20
C ALA A 358 -28.63 7.19 -2.62
N PHE A 359 -27.85 7.19 -1.55
CA PHE A 359 -27.26 8.41 -0.97
C PHE A 359 -26.36 9.15 -1.97
N ALA A 360 -25.45 8.44 -2.64
CA ALA A 360 -24.54 9.02 -3.62
C ALA A 360 -25.29 9.63 -4.82
N LEU A 361 -26.32 8.94 -5.31
CA LEU A 361 -27.19 9.45 -6.38
C LEU A 361 -27.94 10.72 -5.94
N GLU A 362 -28.43 10.75 -4.70
CA GLU A 362 -29.08 11.93 -4.15
C GLU A 362 -28.12 13.10 -3.99
N VAL A 363 -26.84 12.86 -3.61
CA VAL A 363 -25.79 13.89 -3.60
C VAL A 363 -25.58 14.46 -5.01
N GLY A 364 -25.82 13.69 -6.06
CA GLY A 364 -25.64 14.11 -7.44
C GLY A 364 -24.17 14.06 -7.87
N VAL A 365 -23.48 12.97 -7.53
CA VAL A 365 -22.10 12.72 -7.98
C VAL A 365 -22.05 12.35 -9.45
N ASP A 366 -20.93 12.63 -10.09
CA ASP A 366 -20.71 12.36 -11.51
C ASP A 366 -20.17 10.94 -11.75
N TYR A 367 -19.53 10.33 -10.74
CA TYR A 367 -19.00 8.97 -10.80
C TYR A 367 -18.92 8.34 -9.40
N ILE A 368 -18.85 7.03 -9.38
CA ILE A 368 -18.69 6.23 -8.16
C ILE A 368 -17.49 5.30 -8.33
N ILE A 369 -16.65 5.24 -7.30
CA ILE A 369 -15.59 4.25 -7.17
C ILE A 369 -16.08 3.19 -6.19
N LEU A 370 -16.29 1.98 -6.68
CA LEU A 370 -16.53 0.83 -5.83
C LEU A 370 -15.19 0.19 -5.48
N ASP A 371 -14.80 0.36 -4.22
CA ASP A 371 -13.51 -0.11 -3.72
C ASP A 371 -13.63 -1.58 -3.35
N GLY A 372 -13.03 -2.42 -4.14
CA GLY A 372 -12.97 -3.86 -3.93
C GLY A 372 -11.86 -4.23 -2.95
N ARG A 373 -11.92 -5.46 -2.52
CA ARG A 373 -10.90 -6.08 -1.69
C ARG A 373 -10.10 -7.05 -2.54
N GLY A 374 -8.86 -6.74 -2.84
CA GLY A 374 -7.96 -7.57 -3.62
C GLY A 374 -7.68 -8.95 -3.04
#